data_fe23de7f4cd7337d1fac3842288e92a3
#
_entry.id   fe23de7f4cd7337d1fac3842288e92a3
#
_cell.length_a   1.000
_cell.length_b   1.000
_cell.length_c   1.000
_cell.angle_alpha   90.00
_cell.angle_beta   90.00
_cell.angle_gamma   90.00
#
_symmetry.space_group_name_H-M   'P 1'
#
loop_
_entity.id
_entity.type
_entity.pdbx_description
1 polymer ?
#
loop_
_entity_poly.entity_id
_entity_poly.type
_entity_poly.pdbx_seq_one_letter_code
_entity_poly.pdbx_strand_id
1 'polypeptide(L)'
;MTTAIIGFTNLDGTIKSIILNADGYPGHAGEMLVEYFNTPELASQLINGGNLRSIDTTIDTCEYYKDRQGEDWDDIKPKIYRNFGHYLNNKAGTDYLYLFQDGKWHLKE
;
A
#
# COMPACT_ATOMS: atom_id res chain seq x y z
N MET A 1 0.53 -15.92 -7.10
CA MET A 1 0.18 -14.91 -6.08
C MET A 1 0.34 -13.53 -6.70
N THR A 2 -0.65 -12.68 -6.53
CA THR A 2 -0.65 -11.34 -7.15
C THR A 2 -0.20 -10.31 -6.12
N THR A 3 0.89 -9.61 -6.42
CA THR A 3 1.47 -8.62 -5.51
C THR A 3 1.17 -7.20 -5.98
N ALA A 4 1.20 -6.26 -5.06
CA ALA A 4 1.00 -4.84 -5.36
C ALA A 4 1.85 -3.96 -4.44
N ILE A 5 2.16 -2.76 -4.90
CA ILE A 5 2.67 -1.70 -4.05
C ILE A 5 1.52 -0.72 -3.82
N ILE A 6 1.31 -0.33 -2.57
CA ILE A 6 0.27 0.62 -2.18
C ILE A 6 0.96 1.86 -1.61
N GLY A 7 0.76 3.01 -2.24
CA GLY A 7 1.43 4.25 -1.86
C GLY A 7 0.48 5.38 -1.53
N PHE A 8 0.98 6.32 -0.73
CA PHE A 8 0.26 7.52 -0.30
C PHE A 8 1.16 8.73 -0.54
N THR A 9 0.66 9.71 -1.30
CA THR A 9 1.40 10.94 -1.58
C THR A 9 1.27 11.91 -0.40
N ASN A 10 2.41 12.26 0.19
CA ASN A 10 2.49 13.23 1.27
C ASN A 10 2.44 14.67 0.71
N LEU A 11 2.19 15.64 1.60
CA LEU A 11 2.09 17.04 1.22
C LEU A 11 3.38 17.59 0.58
N ASP A 12 4.53 17.05 0.97
CA ASP A 12 5.83 17.48 0.44
C ASP A 12 6.21 16.79 -0.88
N GLY A 13 5.31 15.97 -1.43
CA GLY A 13 5.56 15.27 -2.69
C GLY A 13 6.24 13.90 -2.55
N THR A 14 6.66 13.53 -1.35
CA THR A 14 7.19 12.18 -1.11
C THR A 14 6.05 11.16 -1.09
N ILE A 15 6.40 9.90 -1.35
CA ILE A 15 5.41 8.82 -1.35
C ILE A 15 5.82 7.77 -0.33
N LYS A 16 4.90 7.48 0.60
CA LYS A 16 5.05 6.45 1.60
C LYS A 16 4.33 5.20 1.11
N SER A 17 4.98 4.06 1.09
CA SER A 17 4.39 2.87 0.47
C SER A 17 4.67 1.60 1.25
N ILE A 18 3.80 0.61 1.01
CA ILE A 18 3.93 -0.75 1.54
C ILE A 18 3.74 -1.75 0.40
N ILE A 19 4.11 -3.00 0.66
CA ILE A 19 3.91 -4.10 -0.27
C ILE A 19 2.74 -4.96 0.23
N LEU A 20 1.84 -5.31 -0.69
CA LEU A 20 0.77 -6.27 -0.47
C LEU A 20 1.13 -7.56 -1.21
N ASN A 21 1.21 -8.69 -0.50
CA ASN A 21 1.71 -9.93 -1.08
C ASN A 21 0.65 -10.87 -1.64
N ALA A 22 -0.63 -10.67 -1.32
CA ALA A 22 -1.68 -11.55 -1.80
C ALA A 22 -2.87 -10.76 -2.32
N ASP A 23 -3.43 -11.24 -3.44
CA ASP A 23 -4.67 -10.70 -4.03
C ASP A 23 -4.59 -9.21 -4.35
N GLY A 24 -3.45 -8.76 -4.87
CA GLY A 24 -3.21 -7.36 -5.21
C GLY A 24 -3.91 -6.89 -6.48
N TYR A 25 -4.68 -7.73 -7.17
CA TYR A 25 -5.33 -7.38 -8.42
C TYR A 25 -6.51 -6.41 -8.20
N PRO A 26 -6.88 -5.64 -9.25
CA PRO A 26 -7.91 -4.60 -9.11
C PRO A 26 -9.27 -5.09 -8.63
N GLY A 27 -9.65 -6.33 -8.96
CA GLY A 27 -10.94 -6.90 -8.53
C GLY A 27 -11.02 -7.21 -7.03
N HIS A 28 -9.91 -7.18 -6.31
CA HIS A 28 -9.88 -7.35 -4.86
C HIS A 28 -9.24 -6.13 -4.17
N ALA A 29 -7.91 -5.97 -4.29
CA ALA A 29 -7.21 -4.88 -3.62
C ALA A 29 -7.70 -3.51 -4.10
N GLY A 30 -7.88 -3.34 -5.41
CA GLY A 30 -8.37 -2.08 -5.96
C GLY A 30 -9.73 -1.71 -5.43
N GLU A 31 -10.66 -2.66 -5.38
CA GLU A 31 -11.99 -2.42 -4.84
C GLU A 31 -11.97 -2.14 -3.34
N MET A 32 -11.16 -2.88 -2.59
CA MET A 32 -11.01 -2.65 -1.14
C MET A 32 -10.50 -1.24 -0.85
N LEU A 33 -9.48 -0.79 -1.58
CA LEU A 33 -8.92 0.55 -1.41
C LEU A 33 -9.95 1.63 -1.69
N VAL A 34 -10.67 1.53 -2.81
CA VAL A 34 -11.64 2.53 -3.22
C VAL A 34 -12.85 2.54 -2.29
N GLU A 35 -13.29 1.40 -1.82
CA GLU A 35 -14.54 1.29 -1.04
C GLU A 35 -14.33 1.52 0.45
N TYR A 36 -13.22 1.04 1.02
CA TYR A 36 -13.02 1.03 2.48
C TYR A 36 -11.89 1.94 2.96
N PHE A 37 -11.01 2.41 2.09
CA PHE A 37 -9.85 3.23 2.46
C PHE A 37 -9.74 4.49 1.59
N ASN A 38 -10.86 5.11 1.28
CA ASN A 38 -10.94 6.19 0.30
C ASN A 38 -10.82 7.60 0.89
N THR A 39 -10.31 7.74 2.10
CA THR A 39 -10.02 9.04 2.71
C THR A 39 -8.53 9.12 3.03
N PRO A 40 -7.96 10.34 3.13
CA PRO A 40 -6.55 10.48 3.50
C PRO A 40 -6.21 9.81 4.83
N GLU A 41 -7.12 9.91 5.80
CA GLU A 41 -6.92 9.32 7.12
C GLU A 41 -6.86 7.79 7.05
N LEU A 42 -7.82 7.18 6.37
CA LEU A 42 -7.88 5.72 6.24
C LEU A 42 -6.74 5.18 5.38
N ALA A 43 -6.42 5.85 4.27
CA ALA A 43 -5.31 5.45 3.42
C ALA A 43 -3.98 5.52 4.18
N SER A 44 -3.76 6.59 4.94
CA SER A 44 -2.56 6.77 5.74
C SER A 44 -2.46 5.70 6.84
N GLN A 45 -3.56 5.42 7.53
CA GLN A 45 -3.58 4.39 8.57
C GLN A 45 -3.24 3.02 8.00
N LEU A 46 -3.80 2.69 6.83
CA LEU A 46 -3.52 1.41 6.18
C LEU A 46 -2.02 1.24 5.92
N ILE A 47 -1.39 2.27 5.39
CA ILE A 47 0.02 2.22 5.00
C ILE A 47 0.95 2.26 6.21
N ASN A 48 0.58 2.99 7.27
CA ASN A 48 1.42 3.12 8.45
C ASN A 48 1.66 1.79 9.19
N GLY A 49 0.84 0.80 8.95
CA GLY A 49 1.03 -0.53 9.54
C GLY A 49 2.15 -1.35 8.93
N GLY A 50 2.73 -0.90 7.81
CA GLY A 50 3.78 -1.63 7.11
C GLY A 50 3.22 -2.63 6.11
N ASN A 51 4.08 -3.55 5.66
CA ASN A 51 3.71 -4.51 4.62
C ASN A 51 2.54 -5.39 5.04
N LEU A 52 1.66 -5.69 4.07
CA LEU A 52 0.48 -6.50 4.24
C LEU A 52 0.67 -7.88 3.59
N ARG A 53 0.25 -8.92 4.29
CA ARG A 53 0.06 -10.23 3.67
C ARG A 53 -1.22 -10.22 2.85
N SER A 54 -2.31 -9.70 3.43
CA SER A 54 -3.59 -9.58 2.74
C SER A 54 -4.35 -8.33 3.21
N ILE A 55 -5.22 -7.81 2.34
CA ILE A 55 -6.05 -6.63 2.62
C ILE A 55 -7.50 -7.07 2.84
N ASP A 56 -8.16 -6.42 3.79
CA ASP A 56 -9.57 -6.68 4.11
C ASP A 56 -10.28 -5.34 4.30
N THR A 57 -11.51 -5.36 4.77
CA THR A 57 -12.40 -4.22 4.82
C THR A 57 -12.07 -3.20 5.92
N THR A 58 -11.34 -3.60 6.95
CA THR A 58 -10.93 -2.70 8.04
C THR A 58 -9.46 -2.90 8.37
N ILE A 59 -8.87 -1.90 9.04
CA ILE A 59 -7.48 -2.00 9.50
C ILE A 59 -7.30 -3.22 10.41
N ASP A 60 -8.26 -3.47 11.29
CA ASP A 60 -8.16 -4.55 12.28
C ASP A 60 -8.24 -5.95 11.65
N THR A 61 -8.88 -6.07 10.49
CA THR A 61 -9.03 -7.37 9.82
C THR A 61 -7.99 -7.60 8.73
N CYS A 62 -7.23 -6.57 8.34
CA CYS A 62 -6.10 -6.75 7.43
C CYS A 62 -4.99 -7.56 8.11
N GLU A 63 -4.33 -8.42 7.35
CA GLU A 63 -3.21 -9.19 7.87
C GLU A 63 -1.91 -8.47 7.61
N TYR A 64 -1.34 -7.88 8.68
CA TYR A 64 -0.04 -7.21 8.62
C TYR A 64 1.07 -8.15 9.04
N TYR A 65 2.23 -8.01 8.39
CA TYR A 65 3.40 -8.78 8.80
C TYR A 65 3.90 -8.41 10.19
N LYS A 66 3.68 -7.17 10.64
CA LYS A 66 4.09 -6.74 11.99
C LYS A 66 3.43 -7.54 13.11
N ASP A 67 2.27 -8.15 12.82
CA ASP A 67 1.52 -8.95 13.81
C ASP A 67 1.95 -10.41 13.82
N ARG A 68 2.94 -10.77 12.99
CA ARG A 68 3.45 -12.13 12.91
C ARG A 68 4.73 -12.25 13.71
N GLN A 69 4.87 -13.38 14.38
CA GLN A 69 6.06 -13.67 15.17
C GLN A 69 7.30 -13.81 14.28
N GLY A 70 8.40 -13.21 14.69
CA GLY A 70 9.68 -13.33 13.99
C GLY A 70 9.93 -12.29 12.90
N GLU A 71 9.00 -11.38 12.65
CA GLU A 71 9.20 -10.33 11.67
C GLU A 71 9.97 -9.14 12.27
N ASP A 72 10.92 -8.60 11.50
CA ASP A 72 11.67 -7.41 11.87
C ASP A 72 11.01 -6.18 11.25
N TRP A 73 10.66 -5.19 12.06
CA TRP A 73 10.02 -3.97 11.60
C TRP A 73 10.81 -3.27 10.49
N ASP A 74 12.13 -3.27 10.57
CA ASP A 74 12.96 -2.63 9.52
C ASP A 74 12.79 -3.27 8.15
N ASP A 75 12.37 -4.54 8.09
CA ASP A 75 12.16 -5.26 6.83
C ASP A 75 10.75 -5.04 6.27
N ILE A 76 9.79 -4.69 7.12
CA ILE A 76 8.37 -4.61 6.73
C ILE A 76 7.78 -3.21 6.86
N LYS A 77 8.54 -2.25 7.40
CA LYS A 77 8.04 -0.88 7.57
C LYS A 77 7.78 -0.21 6.22
N PRO A 78 6.93 0.84 6.19
CA PRO A 78 6.72 1.59 4.95
C PRO A 78 8.01 2.18 4.41
N LYS A 79 8.15 2.21 3.08
CA LYS A 79 9.27 2.84 2.39
C LYS A 79 8.87 4.21 1.91
N ILE A 80 9.83 5.15 1.90
CA ILE A 80 9.61 6.52 1.45
C ILE A 80 10.34 6.70 0.11
N TYR A 81 9.60 7.16 -0.89
CA TYR A 81 10.14 7.51 -2.20
C TYR A 81 10.12 9.02 -2.36
N ARG A 82 11.16 9.56 -3.00
CA ARG A 82 11.41 10.99 -3.14
C ARG A 82 10.34 11.71 -3.93
N ASN A 83 9.83 11.06 -4.96
CA ASN A 83 8.82 11.62 -5.87
C ASN A 83 8.16 10.49 -6.66
N PHE A 84 7.20 10.85 -7.49
CA PHE A 84 6.44 9.90 -8.29
C PHE A 84 7.31 9.08 -9.24
N GLY A 85 8.28 9.71 -9.91
CA GLY A 85 9.20 9.01 -10.81
C GLY A 85 10.01 7.94 -10.09
N HIS A 86 10.53 8.26 -8.91
CA HIS A 86 11.27 7.31 -8.09
C HIS A 86 10.38 6.15 -7.66
N TYR A 87 9.12 6.44 -7.31
CA TYR A 87 8.15 5.42 -6.94
C TYR A 87 7.88 4.46 -8.10
N LEU A 88 7.62 4.98 -9.30
CA LEU A 88 7.37 4.17 -10.49
C LEU A 88 8.56 3.25 -10.81
N ASN A 89 9.78 3.77 -10.69
CA ASN A 89 10.98 3.00 -11.00
C ASN A 89 11.20 1.83 -10.04
N ASN A 90 10.54 1.81 -8.90
CA ASN A 90 10.68 0.75 -7.91
C ASN A 90 9.51 -0.25 -7.94
N LYS A 91 8.71 -0.23 -9.00
CA LYS A 91 7.61 -1.19 -9.17
C LYS A 91 8.10 -2.61 -9.49
N ALA A 92 9.35 -2.78 -9.89
CA ALA A 92 9.88 -4.06 -10.33
C ALA A 92 9.59 -5.19 -9.35
N GLY A 93 9.07 -6.32 -9.86
CA GLY A 93 8.74 -7.47 -9.05
C GLY A 93 7.33 -7.49 -8.49
N THR A 94 6.54 -6.43 -8.72
CA THR A 94 5.13 -6.40 -8.32
C THR A 94 4.24 -6.33 -9.55
N ASP A 95 3.01 -6.83 -9.42
CA ASP A 95 2.06 -6.89 -10.54
C ASP A 95 1.30 -5.58 -10.73
N TYR A 96 1.00 -4.88 -9.64
CA TYR A 96 0.20 -3.65 -9.67
C TYR A 96 0.80 -2.60 -8.75
N LEU A 97 0.48 -1.34 -9.05
CA LEU A 97 0.95 -0.20 -8.27
C LEU A 97 -0.22 0.76 -8.06
N TYR A 98 -0.60 0.97 -6.80
CA TYR A 98 -1.68 1.87 -6.42
C TYR A 98 -1.11 3.11 -5.75
N LEU A 99 -1.72 4.27 -6.00
CA LEU A 99 -1.28 5.53 -5.39
C LEU A 99 -2.50 6.35 -4.96
N PHE A 100 -2.55 6.72 -3.68
CA PHE A 100 -3.53 7.66 -3.17
C PHE A 100 -3.01 9.08 -3.37
N GLN A 101 -3.69 9.85 -4.22
CA GLN A 101 -3.30 11.19 -4.60
C GLN A 101 -4.55 12.01 -4.93
N ASP A 102 -4.57 13.27 -4.51
CA ASP A 102 -5.70 14.17 -4.77
C ASP A 102 -7.04 13.62 -4.27
N GLY A 103 -7.01 12.97 -3.11
CA GLY A 103 -8.20 12.48 -2.45
C GLY A 103 -8.78 11.18 -3.00
N LYS A 104 -8.05 10.47 -3.89
CA LYS A 104 -8.56 9.22 -4.46
C LYS A 104 -7.42 8.28 -4.85
N TRP A 105 -7.78 7.02 -5.04
CA TRP A 105 -6.84 5.98 -5.48
C TRP A 105 -6.68 5.97 -7.01
N HIS A 106 -5.43 5.80 -7.44
CA HIS A 106 -5.07 5.63 -8.85
C HIS A 106 -4.33 4.31 -9.02
N LEU A 107 -4.72 3.55 -10.04
CA LEU A 107 -3.98 2.36 -10.46
C LEU A 107 -2.95 2.79 -11.49
N LYS A 108 -1.67 2.55 -11.20
CA LYS A 108 -0.56 2.86 -12.09
C LYS A 108 0.06 1.56 -12.59
N GLU A 109 0.03 1.37 -13.89
CA GLU A 109 0.58 0.16 -14.53
C GLU A 109 1.95 0.38 -15.13
#